data_abcfd62fd21066f6378d5e05e3799017
#
_entry.id   abcfd62fd21066f6378d5e05e3799017
#
_cell.length_a   1.000
_cell.length_b   1.000
_cell.length_c   1.000
_cell.angle_alpha   90.00
_cell.angle_beta   90.00
_cell.angle_gamma   90.00
#
_symmetry.space_group_name_H-M   'P 1'
#
loop_
_entity.id
_entity.type
_entity.pdbx_description
1 polymer ?
#
loop_
_entity_poly.entity_id
_entity_poly.type
_entity_poly.pdbx_seq_one_letter_code
_entity_poly.pdbx_strand_id
1 'polypeptide(L)'
;MEDYYLDIIVGTEGSSRNIKINLPHFTLVGATTRAGDLSSPLRDRFGIIAKLNYYTEEELYQIIKRTSKVLDTPITDDAARELASRSRGTPRIANRLFKRVRDFALVYSGGIINEEILNSSLDRLKVDKSGLDETDRILLTAIIERFNGGPVGLEALASSIGEESSTIEDVYEPYLLKEGYIKRTPRGRVVTDKTYDYLKIEK
;
A
#
# COMPACT_ATOMS: atom_id res chain seq x y z
N MET A 1 14.40 27.20 -5.46
CA MET A 1 14.47 26.23 -6.57
C MET A 1 14.83 26.94 -7.88
N GLU A 2 14.24 28.09 -8.16
CA GLU A 2 14.45 28.84 -9.41
C GLU A 2 15.83 29.53 -9.47
N ASP A 3 16.36 29.93 -8.32
CA ASP A 3 17.59 30.74 -8.25
C ASP A 3 18.86 29.91 -8.00
N TYR A 4 18.76 28.61 -8.01
CA TYR A 4 19.88 27.67 -7.79
C TYR A 4 20.74 27.96 -6.56
N TYR A 5 20.12 28.37 -5.48
CA TYR A 5 20.78 28.46 -4.17
C TYR A 5 19.87 27.93 -3.04
N LEU A 6 20.51 27.55 -1.96
CA LEU A 6 19.87 27.10 -0.73
C LEU A 6 20.28 28.02 0.40
N ASP A 7 19.30 28.59 1.10
CA ASP A 7 19.53 29.36 2.33
C ASP A 7 19.50 28.39 3.53
N ILE A 8 20.61 28.32 4.25
CA ILE A 8 20.71 27.51 5.47
C ILE A 8 20.88 28.47 6.66
N ILE A 9 19.98 28.33 7.62
CA ILE A 9 20.08 29.07 8.88
C ILE A 9 20.94 28.25 9.84
N VAL A 10 22.12 28.78 10.20
CA VAL A 10 23.04 28.13 11.14
C VAL A 10 23.17 29.00 12.38
N GLY A 11 22.98 28.43 13.57
CA GLY A 11 23.11 29.10 14.85
C GLY A 11 21.97 28.80 15.81
N THR A 12 22.15 29.16 17.07
CA THR A 12 21.13 29.07 18.12
C THR A 12 20.30 30.37 18.20
N GLU A 13 19.15 30.31 18.87
CA GLU A 13 18.31 31.51 19.12
C GLU A 13 19.14 32.69 19.62
N GLY A 14 19.15 33.78 18.83
CA GLY A 14 19.90 35.04 19.14
C GLY A 14 21.19 35.28 18.33
N SER A 15 21.74 34.25 17.62
CA SER A 15 22.92 34.39 16.74
C SER A 15 22.83 33.63 15.43
N SER A 16 21.65 33.54 14.83
CA SER A 16 21.46 32.86 13.57
C SER A 16 22.09 33.62 12.40
N ARG A 17 22.91 32.91 11.60
CA ARG A 17 23.45 33.42 10.33
C ARG A 17 22.80 32.68 9.18
N ASN A 18 22.39 33.44 8.17
CA ASN A 18 21.93 32.86 6.93
C ASN A 18 23.12 32.61 5.99
N ILE A 19 23.38 31.36 5.64
CA ILE A 19 24.45 30.97 4.71
C ILE A 19 23.79 30.60 3.39
N LYS A 20 24.16 31.30 2.34
CA LYS A 20 23.70 31.08 1.00
C LYS A 20 24.66 30.12 0.27
N ILE A 21 24.17 28.93 -0.08
CA ILE A 21 24.93 27.93 -0.81
C ILE A 21 24.45 27.88 -2.27
N ASN A 22 25.33 28.16 -3.21
CA ASN A 22 25.03 28.04 -4.63
C ASN A 22 24.97 26.56 -5.03
N LEU A 23 23.91 26.18 -5.74
CA LEU A 23 23.71 24.83 -6.25
C LEU A 23 23.96 24.79 -7.76
N PRO A 24 24.57 23.71 -8.29
CA PRO A 24 24.59 23.51 -9.74
C PRO A 24 23.17 23.31 -10.28
N HIS A 25 23.00 23.39 -11.58
CA HIS A 25 21.72 23.04 -12.21
C HIS A 25 21.33 21.61 -11.86
N PHE A 26 20.10 21.41 -11.40
CA PHE A 26 19.59 20.09 -11.02
C PHE A 26 18.14 19.91 -11.44
N THR A 27 17.72 18.67 -11.53
CA THR A 27 16.32 18.30 -11.68
C THR A 27 15.80 17.76 -10.35
N LEU A 28 14.72 18.36 -9.85
CA LEU A 28 14.08 17.93 -8.62
C LEU A 28 12.94 16.97 -8.97
N VAL A 29 12.98 15.78 -8.42
CA VAL A 29 11.89 14.79 -8.50
C VAL A 29 11.37 14.55 -7.08
N GLY A 30 10.07 14.70 -6.89
CA GLY A 30 9.39 14.42 -5.64
C GLY A 30 8.30 13.39 -5.83
N ALA A 31 8.02 12.60 -4.80
CA ALA A 31 6.88 11.69 -4.75
C ALA A 31 6.18 11.81 -3.40
N THR A 32 4.87 11.82 -3.41
CA THR A 32 4.04 11.87 -2.20
C THR A 32 2.73 11.15 -2.42
N THR A 33 2.20 10.55 -1.37
CA THR A 33 0.83 10.01 -1.32
C THR A 33 -0.18 11.11 -1.00
N ARG A 34 0.26 12.25 -0.46
CA ARG A 34 -0.56 13.37 0.01
C ARG A 34 -0.27 14.64 -0.79
N ALA A 35 -0.58 14.60 -2.09
CA ALA A 35 -0.37 15.77 -2.96
C ALA A 35 -1.22 16.99 -2.54
N GLY A 36 -2.33 16.76 -1.83
CA GLY A 36 -3.19 17.80 -1.29
C GLY A 36 -2.55 18.62 -0.16
N ASP A 37 -1.61 18.04 0.59
CA ASP A 37 -0.92 18.69 1.70
C ASP A 37 0.23 19.62 1.22
N LEU A 38 0.59 19.52 -0.06
CA LEU A 38 1.57 20.42 -0.65
C LEU A 38 0.97 21.81 -0.83
N SER A 39 1.68 22.84 -0.36
CA SER A 39 1.27 24.23 -0.61
C SER A 39 1.19 24.52 -2.11
N SER A 40 0.23 25.33 -2.54
CA SER A 40 0.09 25.72 -3.96
C SER A 40 1.40 26.26 -4.55
N PRO A 41 2.15 27.16 -3.87
CA PRO A 41 3.40 27.68 -4.43
C PRO A 41 4.47 26.60 -4.65
N LEU A 42 4.50 25.56 -3.80
CA LEU A 42 5.43 24.44 -4.00
C LEU A 42 4.99 23.56 -5.17
N ARG A 43 3.71 23.24 -5.23
CA ARG A 43 3.15 22.41 -6.32
C ARG A 43 3.31 23.08 -7.68
N ASP A 44 3.08 24.39 -7.77
CA ASP A 44 3.15 25.16 -9.02
C ASP A 44 4.60 25.26 -9.56
N ARG A 45 5.62 25.01 -8.71
CA ARG A 45 7.02 24.95 -9.13
C ARG A 45 7.42 23.64 -9.79
N PHE A 46 6.59 22.60 -9.71
CA PHE A 46 6.79 21.36 -10.46
C PHE A 46 6.14 21.51 -11.83
N GLY A 47 6.96 21.55 -12.88
CA GLY A 47 6.47 21.69 -14.26
C GLY A 47 5.73 20.45 -14.79
N ILE A 48 5.92 19.29 -14.15
CA ILE A 48 5.26 18.03 -14.50
C ILE A 48 4.69 17.40 -13.22
N ILE A 49 3.37 17.19 -13.24
CA ILE A 49 2.67 16.48 -12.16
C ILE A 49 2.08 15.21 -12.76
N ALA A 50 2.58 14.06 -12.34
CA ALA A 50 2.10 12.76 -12.78
C ALA A 50 1.39 12.01 -11.63
N LYS A 51 0.21 11.45 -11.91
CA LYS A 51 -0.48 10.55 -11.01
C LYS A 51 -0.12 9.11 -11.38
N LEU A 52 0.44 8.38 -10.43
CA LEU A 52 0.69 6.95 -10.60
C LEU A 52 -0.59 6.16 -10.32
N ASN A 53 -0.94 5.27 -11.23
CA ASN A 53 -2.04 4.34 -11.05
C ASN A 53 -1.56 3.03 -10.43
N TYR A 54 -2.50 2.22 -9.94
CA TYR A 54 -2.20 0.84 -9.59
C TYR A 54 -1.77 0.06 -10.83
N TYR A 55 -0.87 -0.89 -10.63
CA TYR A 55 -0.45 -1.82 -11.67
C TYR A 55 -1.57 -2.83 -11.97
N THR A 56 -1.65 -3.24 -13.22
CA THR A 56 -2.47 -4.37 -13.66
C THR A 56 -1.86 -5.70 -13.19
N GLU A 57 -2.66 -6.76 -13.19
CA GLU A 57 -2.16 -8.10 -12.84
C GLU A 57 -1.06 -8.57 -13.80
N GLU A 58 -1.17 -8.24 -15.09
CA GLU A 58 -0.14 -8.60 -16.09
C GLU A 58 1.18 -7.86 -15.84
N GLU A 59 1.13 -6.57 -15.50
CA GLU A 59 2.33 -5.82 -15.13
C GLU A 59 2.98 -6.36 -13.86
N LEU A 60 2.17 -6.74 -12.87
CA LEU A 60 2.68 -7.36 -11.64
C LEU A 60 3.26 -8.75 -11.90
N TYR A 61 2.63 -9.54 -12.78
CA TYR A 61 3.18 -10.82 -13.22
C TYR A 61 4.59 -10.63 -13.82
N GLN A 62 4.79 -9.65 -14.71
CA GLN A 62 6.10 -9.34 -15.27
C GLN A 62 7.13 -8.93 -14.19
N ILE A 63 6.69 -8.13 -13.21
CA ILE A 63 7.53 -7.74 -12.07
C ILE A 63 7.93 -8.98 -11.24
N ILE A 64 7.00 -9.88 -10.96
CA ILE A 64 7.25 -11.13 -10.22
C ILE A 64 8.23 -12.02 -10.99
N LYS A 65 8.05 -12.20 -12.30
CA LYS A 65 8.96 -12.97 -13.15
C LYS A 65 10.38 -12.38 -13.17
N ARG A 66 10.49 -11.05 -13.20
CA ARG A 66 11.78 -10.36 -13.06
C ARG A 66 12.40 -10.61 -11.68
N THR A 67 11.61 -10.48 -10.63
CA THR A 67 12.08 -10.69 -9.24
C THR A 67 12.54 -12.12 -9.03
N SER A 68 11.83 -13.10 -9.60
CA SER A 68 12.21 -14.51 -9.61
C SER A 68 13.61 -14.72 -10.19
N LYS A 69 13.90 -14.10 -11.34
CA LYS A 69 15.23 -14.15 -11.97
C LYS A 69 16.32 -13.49 -11.12
N VAL A 70 16.03 -12.31 -10.56
CA VAL A 70 17.00 -11.55 -9.76
C VAL A 70 17.35 -12.27 -8.45
N LEU A 71 16.37 -12.96 -7.85
CA LEU A 71 16.55 -13.69 -6.59
C LEU A 71 16.89 -15.17 -6.79
N ASP A 72 17.11 -15.58 -8.03
CA ASP A 72 17.42 -16.98 -8.40
C ASP A 72 16.45 -17.99 -7.75
N THR A 73 15.16 -17.67 -7.84
CA THR A 73 14.09 -18.49 -7.25
C THR A 73 13.03 -18.76 -8.33
N PRO A 74 13.05 -19.93 -8.97
CA PRO A 74 12.09 -20.28 -10.01
C PRO A 74 10.65 -20.26 -9.50
N ILE A 75 9.75 -19.71 -10.32
CA ILE A 75 8.30 -19.68 -10.07
C ILE A 75 7.55 -20.14 -11.33
N THR A 76 6.55 -21.01 -11.17
CA THR A 76 5.68 -21.41 -12.27
C THR A 76 4.83 -20.23 -12.76
N ASP A 77 4.35 -20.29 -14.00
CA ASP A 77 3.58 -19.17 -14.55
C ASP A 77 2.23 -19.00 -13.84
N ASP A 78 1.56 -20.11 -13.50
CA ASP A 78 0.29 -20.06 -12.77
C ASP A 78 0.47 -19.54 -11.35
N ALA A 79 1.51 -19.95 -10.63
CA ALA A 79 1.84 -19.37 -9.32
C ALA A 79 2.20 -17.87 -9.40
N ALA A 80 2.90 -17.45 -10.46
CA ALA A 80 3.23 -16.05 -10.65
C ALA A 80 1.97 -15.19 -10.94
N ARG A 81 1.02 -15.69 -11.73
CA ARG A 81 -0.27 -15.03 -11.99
C ARG A 81 -1.13 -14.95 -10.73
N GLU A 82 -1.23 -16.05 -10.00
CA GLU A 82 -1.97 -16.07 -8.73
C GLU A 82 -1.36 -15.11 -7.68
N LEU A 83 -0.03 -15.04 -7.60
CA LEU A 83 0.63 -14.07 -6.71
C LEU A 83 0.38 -12.63 -7.16
N ALA A 84 0.35 -12.37 -8.47
CA ALA A 84 0.05 -11.04 -9.02
C ALA A 84 -1.36 -10.59 -8.65
N SER A 85 -2.38 -11.46 -8.79
CA SER A 85 -3.77 -11.16 -8.45
C SER A 85 -3.94 -10.77 -6.97
N ARG A 86 -3.20 -11.42 -6.06
CA ARG A 86 -3.24 -11.13 -4.63
C ARG A 86 -2.37 -9.95 -4.19
N SER A 87 -1.68 -9.29 -5.14
CA SER A 87 -0.71 -8.21 -4.84
C SER A 87 -1.30 -6.79 -4.81
N ARG A 88 -2.63 -6.65 -4.82
CA ARG A 88 -3.36 -5.38 -4.65
C ARG A 88 -2.97 -4.28 -5.64
N GLY A 89 -2.46 -4.61 -6.82
CA GLY A 89 -2.00 -3.62 -7.79
C GLY A 89 -0.70 -2.92 -7.39
N THR A 90 0.09 -3.46 -6.44
CA THR A 90 1.23 -2.77 -5.85
C THR A 90 2.51 -3.59 -5.94
N PRO A 91 3.57 -3.14 -6.65
CA PRO A 91 4.84 -3.85 -6.77
C PRO A 91 5.52 -4.12 -5.41
N ARG A 92 5.36 -3.22 -4.44
CA ARG A 92 5.89 -3.41 -3.08
C ARG A 92 5.27 -4.65 -2.41
N ILE A 93 3.95 -4.82 -2.54
CA ILE A 93 3.23 -5.98 -1.97
C ILE A 93 3.63 -7.24 -2.73
N ALA A 94 3.65 -7.22 -4.07
CA ALA A 94 4.09 -8.34 -4.89
C ALA A 94 5.48 -8.85 -4.49
N ASN A 95 6.45 -7.95 -4.38
CA ASN A 95 7.81 -8.29 -3.97
C ASN A 95 7.90 -8.78 -2.51
N ARG A 96 7.10 -8.21 -1.61
CA ARG A 96 7.03 -8.64 -0.21
C ARG A 96 6.49 -10.06 -0.11
N LEU A 97 5.37 -10.34 -0.77
CA LEU A 97 4.77 -11.67 -0.79
C LEU A 97 5.70 -12.68 -1.46
N PHE A 98 6.28 -12.34 -2.62
CA PHE A 98 7.25 -13.20 -3.29
C PHE A 98 8.39 -13.62 -2.36
N LYS A 99 9.01 -12.68 -1.65
CA LYS A 99 10.10 -12.99 -0.72
C LYS A 99 9.66 -13.92 0.41
N ARG A 100 8.45 -13.73 0.95
CA ARG A 100 7.91 -14.61 1.98
C ARG A 100 7.64 -16.02 1.45
N VAL A 101 7.00 -16.11 0.28
CA VAL A 101 6.73 -17.41 -0.36
C VAL A 101 8.04 -18.12 -0.71
N ARG A 102 9.06 -17.38 -1.17
CA ARG A 102 10.40 -17.92 -1.40
C ARG A 102 10.98 -18.57 -0.14
N ASP A 103 10.87 -17.92 1.01
CA ASP A 103 11.40 -18.46 2.27
C ASP A 103 10.74 -19.81 2.59
N PHE A 104 9.44 -19.97 2.33
CA PHE A 104 8.74 -21.27 2.42
C PHE A 104 9.22 -22.26 1.35
N ALA A 105 9.39 -21.81 0.09
CA ALA A 105 9.86 -22.67 -0.99
C ALA A 105 11.25 -23.26 -0.71
N LEU A 106 12.16 -22.47 -0.15
CA LEU A 106 13.48 -22.94 0.23
C LEU A 106 13.43 -24.07 1.26
N VAL A 107 12.47 -24.04 2.17
CA VAL A 107 12.32 -25.06 3.22
C VAL A 107 11.57 -26.29 2.73
N TYR A 108 10.53 -26.12 1.90
CA TYR A 108 9.57 -27.21 1.64
C TYR A 108 9.59 -27.74 0.21
N SER A 109 10.19 -27.01 -0.76
CA SER A 109 10.16 -27.41 -2.18
C SER A 109 11.49 -27.27 -2.92
N GLY A 110 12.60 -27.22 -2.20
CA GLY A 110 13.92 -27.08 -2.84
C GLY A 110 14.10 -25.75 -3.58
N GLY A 111 13.37 -24.70 -3.20
CA GLY A 111 13.51 -23.36 -3.75
C GLY A 111 12.63 -23.07 -4.96
N ILE A 112 11.74 -23.97 -5.38
CA ILE A 112 10.83 -23.76 -6.51
C ILE A 112 9.45 -23.35 -5.98
N ILE A 113 8.91 -22.25 -6.47
CA ILE A 113 7.57 -21.79 -6.15
C ILE A 113 6.58 -22.34 -7.18
N ASN A 114 5.81 -23.34 -6.79
CA ASN A 114 4.64 -23.83 -7.52
C ASN A 114 3.36 -23.39 -6.82
N GLU A 115 2.18 -23.75 -7.38
CA GLU A 115 0.88 -23.36 -6.83
C GLU A 115 0.62 -23.92 -5.44
N GLU A 116 1.08 -25.15 -5.15
CA GLU A 116 0.90 -25.79 -3.85
C GLU A 116 1.65 -25.01 -2.75
N ILE A 117 2.93 -24.73 -2.99
CA ILE A 117 3.77 -23.94 -2.08
C ILE A 117 3.23 -22.50 -1.96
N LEU A 118 2.82 -21.90 -3.08
CA LEU A 118 2.23 -20.56 -3.05
C LEU A 118 1.00 -20.52 -2.15
N ASN A 119 0.02 -21.41 -2.40
CA ASN A 119 -1.24 -21.40 -1.66
C ASN A 119 -1.02 -21.70 -0.17
N SER A 120 -0.24 -22.74 0.17
CA SER A 120 0.07 -23.06 1.57
C SER A 120 0.81 -21.91 2.28
N SER A 121 1.67 -21.19 1.57
CA SER A 121 2.37 -20.02 2.13
C SER A 121 1.44 -18.85 2.35
N LEU A 122 0.57 -18.54 1.38
CA LEU A 122 -0.39 -17.43 1.48
C LEU A 122 -1.43 -17.69 2.57
N ASP A 123 -1.87 -18.94 2.75
CA ASP A 123 -2.76 -19.34 3.85
C ASP A 123 -2.10 -19.10 5.22
N ARG A 124 -0.82 -19.47 5.38
CA ARG A 124 -0.05 -19.18 6.60
C ARG A 124 0.18 -17.68 6.83
N LEU A 125 0.32 -16.91 5.75
CA LEU A 125 0.41 -15.44 5.78
C LEU A 125 -0.96 -14.78 5.95
N LYS A 126 -2.05 -15.59 5.98
CA LYS A 126 -3.44 -15.14 6.09
C LYS A 126 -3.88 -14.17 4.98
N VAL A 127 -3.28 -14.32 3.80
CA VAL A 127 -3.64 -13.56 2.59
C VAL A 127 -4.60 -14.40 1.75
N ASP A 128 -5.81 -13.94 1.61
CA ASP A 128 -6.86 -14.66 0.89
C ASP A 128 -6.82 -14.43 -0.64
N LYS A 129 -7.79 -15.03 -1.35
CA LYS A 129 -7.91 -14.92 -2.81
C LYS A 129 -8.17 -13.49 -3.31
N SER A 130 -8.75 -12.64 -2.48
CA SER A 130 -8.96 -11.22 -2.77
C SER A 130 -7.77 -10.35 -2.38
N GLY A 131 -6.67 -10.94 -1.94
CA GLY A 131 -5.50 -10.21 -1.45
C GLY A 131 -5.73 -9.52 -0.09
N LEU A 132 -6.82 -9.81 0.61
CA LEU A 132 -7.08 -9.28 1.94
C LEU A 132 -6.30 -10.06 2.99
N ASP A 133 -5.71 -9.35 3.95
CA ASP A 133 -5.01 -9.94 5.09
C ASP A 133 -5.90 -9.98 6.35
N GLU A 134 -5.35 -10.43 7.46
CA GLU A 134 -6.09 -10.55 8.72
C GLU A 134 -6.59 -9.20 9.22
N THR A 135 -5.77 -8.15 9.12
CA THR A 135 -6.15 -6.81 9.59
C THR A 135 -7.28 -6.20 8.75
N ASP A 136 -7.27 -6.41 7.43
CA ASP A 136 -8.40 -5.99 6.58
C ASP A 136 -9.71 -6.64 7.04
N ARG A 137 -9.67 -7.96 7.30
CA ARG A 137 -10.86 -8.68 7.77
C ARG A 137 -11.33 -8.19 9.13
N ILE A 138 -10.41 -7.98 10.07
CA ILE A 138 -10.72 -7.41 11.40
C ILE A 138 -11.38 -6.04 11.24
N LEU A 139 -10.83 -5.18 10.37
CA LEU A 139 -11.36 -3.84 10.10
C LEU A 139 -12.78 -3.90 9.54
N LEU A 140 -13.01 -4.71 8.51
CA LEU A 140 -14.32 -4.86 7.90
C LEU A 140 -15.35 -5.46 8.88
N THR A 141 -14.96 -6.48 9.63
CA THR A 141 -15.79 -7.10 10.65
C THR A 141 -16.14 -6.12 11.76
N ALA A 142 -15.16 -5.32 12.23
CA ALA A 142 -15.40 -4.31 13.25
C ALA A 142 -16.43 -3.26 12.81
N ILE A 143 -16.39 -2.82 11.55
CA ILE A 143 -17.40 -1.87 11.04
C ILE A 143 -18.79 -2.50 11.07
N ILE A 144 -18.94 -3.78 10.72
CA ILE A 144 -20.23 -4.47 10.74
C ILE A 144 -20.71 -4.69 12.18
N GLU A 145 -19.92 -5.37 13.00
CA GLU A 145 -20.36 -5.86 14.30
C GLU A 145 -20.44 -4.76 15.37
N ARG A 146 -19.49 -3.82 15.36
CA ARG A 146 -19.40 -2.78 16.40
C ARG A 146 -20.11 -1.48 16.03
N PHE A 147 -20.28 -1.23 14.71
CA PHE A 147 -20.84 0.02 14.20
C PHE A 147 -22.02 -0.20 13.24
N ASN A 148 -22.63 -1.38 13.24
CA ASN A 148 -23.81 -1.72 12.42
C ASN A 148 -23.65 -1.38 10.93
N GLY A 149 -22.46 -1.68 10.36
CA GLY A 149 -22.12 -1.37 8.97
C GLY A 149 -21.68 0.07 8.70
N GLY A 150 -21.63 0.91 9.72
CA GLY A 150 -21.24 2.32 9.64
C GLY A 150 -22.45 3.29 9.58
N PRO A 151 -22.20 4.62 9.48
CA PRO A 151 -20.90 5.26 9.30
C PRO A 151 -20.07 5.35 10.59
N VAL A 152 -18.77 5.11 10.50
CA VAL A 152 -17.82 5.19 11.61
C VAL A 152 -16.66 6.14 11.31
N GLY A 153 -16.30 6.99 12.28
CA GLY A 153 -15.13 7.85 12.18
C GLY A 153 -13.82 7.08 12.21
N LEU A 154 -12.75 7.64 11.61
CA LEU A 154 -11.44 6.99 11.53
C LEU A 154 -10.87 6.66 12.90
N GLU A 155 -10.88 7.60 13.83
CA GLU A 155 -10.33 7.44 15.18
C GLU A 155 -11.08 6.38 16.00
N ALA A 156 -12.43 6.37 15.89
CA ALA A 156 -13.25 5.38 16.58
C ALA A 156 -12.98 3.96 16.04
N LEU A 157 -12.83 3.83 14.71
CA LEU A 157 -12.49 2.57 14.08
C LEU A 157 -11.10 2.10 14.49
N ALA A 158 -10.10 2.99 14.43
CA ALA A 158 -8.72 2.72 14.81
C ALA A 158 -8.63 2.24 16.27
N SER A 159 -9.23 2.98 17.18
CA SER A 159 -9.29 2.62 18.61
C SER A 159 -9.99 1.26 18.82
N SER A 160 -11.02 0.96 18.02
CA SER A 160 -11.78 -0.27 18.18
C SER A 160 -11.01 -1.54 17.81
N ILE A 161 -10.01 -1.43 16.91
CA ILE A 161 -9.21 -2.57 16.44
C ILE A 161 -7.75 -2.53 16.96
N GLY A 162 -7.38 -1.48 17.71
CA GLY A 162 -6.04 -1.32 18.26
C GLY A 162 -4.98 -0.92 17.23
N GLU A 163 -5.39 -0.19 16.17
CA GLU A 163 -4.49 0.32 15.14
C GLU A 163 -4.38 1.85 15.17
N GLU A 164 -3.33 2.40 14.58
CA GLU A 164 -3.21 3.84 14.39
C GLU A 164 -4.11 4.33 13.24
N SER A 165 -4.72 5.51 13.43
CA SER A 165 -5.58 6.13 12.41
C SER A 165 -4.86 6.32 11.08
N SER A 166 -3.60 6.78 11.11
CA SER A 166 -2.74 6.95 9.94
C SER A 166 -2.49 5.62 9.20
N THR A 167 -2.28 4.53 9.94
CA THR A 167 -2.09 3.20 9.36
C THR A 167 -3.33 2.73 8.63
N ILE A 168 -4.52 2.92 9.22
CA ILE A 168 -5.77 2.58 8.52
C ILE A 168 -5.91 3.41 7.25
N GLU A 169 -5.72 4.73 7.32
CA GLU A 169 -5.92 5.65 6.20
C GLU A 169 -4.91 5.44 5.06
N ASP A 170 -3.65 5.19 5.39
CA ASP A 170 -2.57 5.15 4.39
C ASP A 170 -2.31 3.73 3.85
N VAL A 171 -2.62 2.67 4.60
CA VAL A 171 -2.26 1.29 4.25
C VAL A 171 -3.46 0.43 3.87
N TYR A 172 -4.53 0.42 4.68
CA TYR A 172 -5.66 -0.49 4.49
C TYR A 172 -6.78 0.12 3.65
N GLU A 173 -7.21 1.32 4.00
CA GLU A 173 -8.36 1.98 3.39
C GLU A 173 -8.24 2.18 1.87
N PRO A 174 -7.08 2.55 1.29
CA PRO A 174 -6.98 2.78 -0.15
C PRO A 174 -7.34 1.56 -0.99
N TYR A 175 -6.94 0.36 -0.56
CA TYR A 175 -7.28 -0.87 -1.25
C TYR A 175 -8.75 -1.25 -1.06
N LEU A 176 -9.26 -1.15 0.15
CA LEU A 176 -10.66 -1.44 0.48
C LEU A 176 -11.64 -0.51 -0.26
N LEU A 177 -11.27 0.77 -0.42
CA LEU A 177 -12.03 1.74 -1.24
C LEU A 177 -11.97 1.39 -2.72
N LYS A 178 -10.78 1.10 -3.25
CA LYS A 178 -10.56 0.74 -4.65
C LYS A 178 -11.39 -0.48 -5.04
N GLU A 179 -11.35 -1.50 -4.20
CA GLU A 179 -12.09 -2.75 -4.44
C GLU A 179 -13.58 -2.65 -4.07
N GLY A 180 -14.00 -1.54 -3.49
CA GLY A 180 -15.39 -1.29 -3.17
C GLY A 180 -15.93 -2.07 -1.97
N TYR A 181 -15.06 -2.48 -1.04
CA TYR A 181 -15.48 -3.06 0.23
C TYR A 181 -16.06 -2.00 1.18
N ILE A 182 -15.49 -0.80 1.17
CA ILE A 182 -15.98 0.34 1.96
C ILE A 182 -16.21 1.56 1.06
N LYS A 183 -16.97 2.53 1.59
CA LYS A 183 -17.16 3.87 1.00
C LYS A 183 -16.88 4.92 2.05
N ARG A 184 -16.29 6.05 1.63
CA ARG A 184 -16.19 7.26 2.46
C ARG A 184 -17.46 8.09 2.31
N THR A 185 -18.02 8.51 3.43
CA THR A 185 -19.13 9.46 3.50
C THR A 185 -18.71 10.65 4.36
N PRO A 186 -19.45 11.79 4.34
CA PRO A 186 -19.15 12.91 5.25
C PRO A 186 -19.22 12.54 6.74
N ARG A 187 -19.92 11.46 7.10
CA ARG A 187 -20.05 10.97 8.49
C ARG A 187 -19.02 9.91 8.85
N GLY A 188 -18.26 9.39 7.89
CA GLY A 188 -17.28 8.33 8.13
C GLY A 188 -17.32 7.19 7.10
N ARG A 189 -16.75 6.06 7.48
CA ARG A 189 -16.62 4.85 6.64
C ARG A 189 -17.87 3.98 6.79
N VAL A 190 -18.32 3.43 5.67
CA VAL A 190 -19.48 2.53 5.59
C VAL A 190 -19.09 1.32 4.77
N VAL A 191 -19.44 0.13 5.20
CA VAL A 191 -19.25 -1.09 4.39
C VAL A 191 -20.29 -1.14 3.26
N THR A 192 -19.97 -1.91 2.22
CA THR A 192 -20.87 -2.14 1.08
C THR A 192 -21.49 -3.53 1.15
N ASP A 193 -22.47 -3.81 0.28
CA ASP A 193 -23.06 -5.15 0.17
C ASP A 193 -21.99 -6.19 -0.19
N LYS A 194 -21.00 -5.83 -1.02
CA LYS A 194 -19.82 -6.69 -1.32
C LYS A 194 -19.11 -7.16 -0.04
N THR A 195 -19.07 -6.35 1.01
CA THR A 195 -18.42 -6.73 2.26
C THR A 195 -19.23 -7.76 3.03
N TYR A 196 -20.55 -7.62 3.07
CA TYR A 196 -21.44 -8.62 3.66
C TYR A 196 -21.33 -9.95 2.93
N ASP A 197 -21.37 -9.93 1.60
CA ASP A 197 -21.20 -11.13 0.77
C ASP A 197 -19.84 -11.80 0.99
N TYR A 198 -18.76 -10.99 1.05
CA TYR A 198 -17.40 -11.47 1.29
C TYR A 198 -17.25 -12.14 2.66
N LEU A 199 -17.76 -11.51 3.71
CA LEU A 199 -17.70 -12.05 5.08
C LEU A 199 -18.77 -13.10 5.36
N LYS A 200 -19.72 -13.32 4.43
CA LYS A 200 -20.87 -14.23 4.57
C LYS A 200 -21.72 -13.89 5.81
N ILE A 201 -21.90 -12.60 6.06
CA ILE A 201 -22.73 -12.07 7.16
C ILE A 201 -24.05 -11.58 6.55
N GLU A 202 -25.16 -11.98 7.15
CA GLU A 202 -26.49 -11.42 6.78
C GLU A 202 -26.58 -9.94 7.22
N LYS A 203 -27.25 -9.12 6.38
CA LYS A 203 -27.36 -7.67 6.58
C LYS A 203 -28.52 -7.33 7.49
#